data_2354f8fb4903e557749cabdd619a4813
#
_entry.id   2354f8fb4903e557749cabdd619a4813
#
_cell.length_a   1.000
_cell.length_b   1.000
_cell.length_c   1.000
_cell.angle_alpha   90.00
_cell.angle_beta   90.00
_cell.angle_gamma   90.00
#
_symmetry.space_group_name_H-M   'P 1'
#
loop_
_entity.id
_entity.type
_entity.pdbx_description
1 polymer ?
#
loop_
_entity_poly.entity_id
_entity_poly.type
_entity_poly.pdbx_seq_one_letter_code
_entity_poly.pdbx_strand_id
1 'polypeptide(L)'
;MAVKHDTTAYVMLKSYRETISKNLRDFMKLKGYETNASLYRAYCDTYPDDDLALMTFGRWINGETLPNLYYLSHLAKFMDMDIYELVYGKPVHVRSREGD
;
A
#
# COMPACT_ATOMS: atom_id res chain seq x y z
N MET A 1 5.32 -36.27 0.22
CA MET A 1 5.25 -35.51 -0.96
C MET A 1 5.75 -34.11 -0.69
N ALA A 2 6.40 -33.64 -1.64
CA ALA A 2 6.88 -32.31 -1.46
C ALA A 2 5.73 -31.39 -1.27
N VAL A 3 5.94 -30.46 -0.43
CA VAL A 3 4.97 -29.43 -0.26
C VAL A 3 4.83 -28.70 -1.58
N LYS A 4 3.63 -28.65 -2.04
CA LYS A 4 3.41 -27.86 -3.21
C LYS A 4 3.58 -26.44 -2.86
N HIS A 5 4.18 -25.74 -3.73
CA HIS A 5 4.17 -24.32 -3.58
C HIS A 5 2.76 -23.85 -3.50
N ASP A 6 2.52 -22.98 -2.58
CA ASP A 6 1.24 -22.34 -2.54
C ASP A 6 1.23 -21.26 -3.61
N THR A 7 1.00 -21.69 -4.83
CA THR A 7 1.00 -20.80 -5.97
C THR A 7 -0.04 -19.70 -5.80
N THR A 8 -1.18 -20.06 -5.20
CA THR A 8 -2.22 -19.07 -4.95
C THR A 8 -1.72 -17.97 -4.03
N ALA A 9 -1.04 -18.35 -2.94
CA ALA A 9 -0.52 -17.35 -2.00
C ALA A 9 0.52 -16.47 -2.68
N TYR A 10 1.39 -17.05 -3.49
CA TYR A 10 2.39 -16.28 -4.21
C TYR A 10 1.74 -15.25 -5.14
N VAL A 11 0.74 -15.67 -5.88
CA VAL A 11 0.03 -14.79 -6.80
C VAL A 11 -0.67 -13.69 -6.03
N MET A 12 -1.27 -14.02 -4.90
CA MET A 12 -1.95 -13.02 -4.08
C MET A 12 -0.98 -11.98 -3.52
N LEU A 13 0.19 -12.43 -3.04
CA LEU A 13 1.18 -11.49 -2.54
C LEU A 13 1.65 -10.54 -3.62
N LYS A 14 1.88 -11.07 -4.82
CA LYS A 14 2.26 -10.23 -5.94
C LYS A 14 1.17 -9.23 -6.26
N SER A 15 -0.08 -9.67 -6.26
CA SER A 15 -1.21 -8.80 -6.52
C SER A 15 -1.31 -7.69 -5.49
N TYR A 16 -1.10 -8.00 -4.22
CA TYR A 16 -1.13 -7.00 -3.16
C TYR A 16 -0.04 -5.95 -3.35
N ARG A 17 1.18 -6.40 -3.67
CA ARG A 17 2.29 -5.47 -3.91
C ARG A 17 1.98 -4.53 -5.06
N GLU A 18 1.41 -5.07 -6.13
CA GLU A 18 1.08 -4.27 -7.30
C GLU A 18 -0.04 -3.28 -7.02
N THR A 19 -1.03 -3.70 -6.25
CA THR A 19 -2.14 -2.82 -5.89
C THR A 19 -1.67 -1.68 -5.00
N ILE A 20 -0.86 -2.00 -4.01
CA ILE A 20 -0.32 -0.97 -3.13
C ILE A 20 0.54 0.02 -3.92
N SER A 21 1.39 -0.52 -4.79
CA SER A 21 2.23 0.29 -5.66
C SER A 21 1.40 1.24 -6.51
N LYS A 22 0.35 0.71 -7.14
CA LYS A 22 -0.52 1.52 -7.97
C LYS A 22 -1.19 2.63 -7.14
N ASN A 23 -1.70 2.27 -5.97
CA ASN A 23 -2.35 3.25 -5.12
C ASN A 23 -1.40 4.36 -4.68
N LEU A 24 -0.16 4.00 -4.35
CA LEU A 24 0.84 4.99 -3.98
C LEU A 24 1.15 5.92 -5.15
N ARG A 25 1.33 5.35 -6.34
CA ARG A 25 1.63 6.17 -7.52
C ARG A 25 0.45 7.05 -7.91
N ASP A 26 -0.77 6.54 -7.80
CA ASP A 26 -1.96 7.33 -8.07
C ASP A 26 -2.07 8.49 -7.09
N PHE A 27 -1.78 8.23 -5.83
CA PHE A 27 -1.80 9.26 -4.80
C PHE A 27 -0.74 10.33 -5.10
N MET A 28 0.44 9.91 -5.54
CA MET A 28 1.49 10.85 -5.91
C MET A 28 1.01 11.79 -7.01
N LYS A 29 0.38 11.23 -8.03
CA LYS A 29 -0.14 12.04 -9.12
C LYS A 29 -1.23 12.98 -8.65
N LEU A 30 -2.13 12.47 -7.84
CA LEU A 30 -3.25 13.26 -7.35
C LEU A 30 -2.78 14.45 -6.53
N LYS A 31 -1.77 14.24 -5.70
CA LYS A 31 -1.30 15.27 -4.79
C LYS A 31 -0.11 16.08 -5.32
N GLY A 32 0.42 15.71 -6.47
CA GLY A 32 1.51 16.47 -7.07
C GLY A 32 2.89 16.12 -6.54
N TYR A 33 3.05 14.96 -5.95
CA TYR A 33 4.38 14.50 -5.53
C TYR A 33 5.07 13.88 -6.72
N GLU A 34 6.15 14.49 -7.19
CA GLU A 34 6.77 14.06 -8.43
C GLU A 34 7.84 13.00 -8.25
N THR A 35 8.36 12.85 -7.03
CA THR A 35 9.42 11.89 -6.77
C THR A 35 9.06 11.04 -5.56
N ASN A 36 9.67 9.86 -5.50
CA ASN A 36 9.52 9.01 -4.31
C ASN A 36 9.98 9.76 -3.07
N ALA A 37 11.05 10.54 -3.19
CA ALA A 37 11.58 11.27 -2.05
C ALA A 37 10.61 12.33 -1.55
N SER A 38 9.86 12.97 -2.44
CA SER A 38 8.91 14.00 -2.01
C SER A 38 7.74 13.38 -1.24
N LEU A 39 7.25 12.25 -1.71
CA LEU A 39 6.20 11.53 -0.97
C LEU A 39 6.73 11.01 0.36
N TYR A 40 7.94 10.47 0.33
CA TYR A 40 8.59 9.97 1.54
C TYR A 40 8.70 11.07 2.60
N ARG A 41 9.12 12.27 2.20
CA ARG A 41 9.23 13.38 3.15
C ARG A 41 7.89 13.73 3.77
N ALA A 42 6.84 13.75 2.95
CA ALA A 42 5.50 14.05 3.47
C ALA A 42 5.05 12.99 4.46
N TYR A 43 5.35 11.73 4.16
CA TYR A 43 5.02 10.64 5.07
C TYR A 43 5.79 10.78 6.39
N CYS A 44 7.09 11.05 6.31
CA CYS A 44 7.90 11.18 7.51
C CYS A 44 7.51 12.39 8.35
N ASP A 45 7.05 13.44 7.70
CA ASP A 45 6.55 14.60 8.43
C ASP A 45 5.29 14.25 9.21
N THR A 46 4.47 13.37 8.67
CA THR A 46 3.24 12.94 9.33
C THR A 46 3.51 11.92 10.43
N TYR A 47 4.47 11.02 10.19
CA TYR A 47 4.79 9.94 11.12
C TYR A 47 6.29 9.94 11.44
N PRO A 48 6.78 10.97 12.16
CA PRO A 48 8.22 11.10 12.37
C PRO A 48 8.84 9.98 13.19
N ASP A 49 8.04 9.28 13.98
CA ASP A 49 8.54 8.21 14.83
C ASP A 49 8.61 6.87 14.14
N ASP A 50 8.19 6.77 12.89
CA ASP A 50 8.20 5.49 12.19
C ASP A 50 9.59 5.01 11.83
N ASP A 51 10.56 5.92 11.78
CA ASP A 51 11.95 5.57 11.49
C ASP A 51 12.05 4.76 10.19
N LEU A 52 11.38 5.21 9.16
CA LEU A 52 11.29 4.51 7.90
C LEU A 52 12.36 5.02 6.94
N ALA A 53 13.07 4.08 6.30
CA ALA A 53 14.11 4.45 5.33
C ALA A 53 13.49 4.75 3.97
N LEU A 54 14.08 5.69 3.26
CA LEU A 54 13.64 6.04 1.91
C LEU A 54 13.68 4.83 0.98
N MET A 55 14.73 4.01 1.10
CA MET A 55 14.87 2.83 0.25
C MET A 55 13.71 1.87 0.45
N THR A 56 13.32 1.64 1.69
CA THR A 56 12.19 0.76 2.00
C THR A 56 10.91 1.32 1.41
N PHE A 57 10.70 2.60 1.60
CA PHE A 57 9.50 3.27 1.08
C PHE A 57 9.47 3.18 -0.45
N GLY A 58 10.61 3.39 -1.08
CA GLY A 58 10.70 3.29 -2.53
C GLY A 58 10.36 1.91 -3.06
N ARG A 59 10.73 0.87 -2.32
CA ARG A 59 10.39 -0.49 -2.72
C ARG A 59 8.89 -0.72 -2.71
N TRP A 60 8.18 -0.11 -1.77
CA TRP A 60 6.72 -0.19 -1.74
C TRP A 60 6.13 0.50 -2.97
N ILE A 61 6.65 1.68 -3.30
CA ILE A 61 6.15 2.43 -4.46
C ILE A 61 6.40 1.65 -5.75
N ASN A 62 7.53 0.95 -5.80
CA ASN A 62 7.89 0.19 -7.01
C ASN A 62 7.26 -1.20 -7.06
N GLY A 63 6.53 -1.59 -6.02
CA GLY A 63 5.87 -2.90 -6.01
C GLY A 63 6.80 -4.06 -5.72
N GLU A 64 7.95 -3.81 -5.11
CA GLU A 64 8.95 -4.83 -4.87
C GLU A 64 8.76 -5.57 -3.57
N THR A 65 8.25 -4.90 -2.54
CA THR A 65 8.02 -5.51 -1.24
C THR A 65 6.70 -5.03 -0.67
N LEU A 66 6.21 -5.76 0.32
CA LEU A 66 4.98 -5.39 1.03
C LEU A 66 5.33 -4.68 2.33
N PRO A 67 4.64 -3.58 2.63
CA PRO A 67 4.71 -3.03 3.99
C PRO A 67 4.09 -4.02 4.97
N ASN A 68 4.56 -4.02 6.20
CA ASN A 68 3.90 -4.82 7.21
C ASN A 68 2.62 -4.12 7.66
N LEU A 69 1.86 -4.79 8.52
CA LEU A 69 0.55 -4.29 8.91
C LEU A 69 0.62 -2.92 9.60
N TYR A 70 1.67 -2.70 10.38
CA TYR A 70 1.87 -1.42 11.06
C TYR A 70 1.95 -0.28 10.04
N TYR A 71 2.79 -0.46 9.02
CA TYR A 71 2.95 0.57 7.99
C TYR A 71 1.74 0.66 7.08
N LEU A 72 1.08 -0.46 6.82
CA LEU A 72 -0.16 -0.43 6.02
C LEU A 72 -1.22 0.43 6.68
N SER A 73 -1.34 0.33 8.00
CA SER A 73 -2.29 1.14 8.74
C SER A 73 -1.98 2.63 8.62
N HIS A 74 -0.71 2.98 8.74
CA HIS A 74 -0.31 4.38 8.61
C HIS A 74 -0.46 4.88 7.18
N LEU A 75 -0.11 4.05 6.19
CA LEU A 75 -0.26 4.44 4.80
C LEU A 75 -1.73 4.69 4.44
N ALA A 76 -2.61 3.81 4.89
CA ALA A 76 -4.04 3.97 4.62
C ALA A 76 -4.53 5.29 5.18
N LYS A 77 -4.14 5.59 6.42
CA LYS A 77 -4.52 6.83 7.06
C LYS A 77 -3.93 8.03 6.35
N PHE A 78 -2.66 7.94 5.99
CA PHE A 78 -1.95 9.01 5.31
C PHE A 78 -2.62 9.34 3.98
N MET A 79 -3.09 8.32 3.26
CA MET A 79 -3.73 8.49 1.96
C MET A 79 -5.24 8.65 2.06
N ASP A 80 -5.77 8.68 3.28
CA ASP A 80 -7.21 8.80 3.53
C ASP A 80 -7.98 7.72 2.77
N MET A 81 -7.58 6.50 2.99
CA MET A 81 -8.09 5.36 2.26
C MET A 81 -8.29 4.21 3.23
N ASP A 82 -9.29 3.38 2.96
CA ASP A 82 -9.50 2.17 3.73
C ASP A 82 -8.37 1.20 3.47
N ILE A 83 -7.95 0.45 4.50
CA ILE A 83 -6.85 -0.47 4.34
C ILE A 83 -7.20 -1.57 3.32
N TYR A 84 -8.47 -1.96 3.24
CA TYR A 84 -8.89 -2.93 2.22
C TYR A 84 -8.74 -2.35 0.83
N GLU A 85 -9.09 -1.09 0.67
CA GLU A 85 -8.92 -0.42 -0.61
C GLU A 85 -7.44 -0.33 -0.97
N LEU A 86 -6.59 -0.04 0.00
CA LEU A 86 -5.15 0.04 -0.22
C LEU A 86 -4.58 -1.28 -0.72
N VAL A 87 -5.00 -2.38 -0.11
CA VAL A 87 -4.42 -3.70 -0.38
C VAL A 87 -5.13 -4.42 -1.53
N TYR A 88 -6.43 -4.29 -1.63
CA TYR A 88 -7.22 -5.05 -2.61
C TYR A 88 -7.69 -4.22 -3.79
N GLY A 89 -7.55 -2.91 -3.73
CA GLY A 89 -7.80 -2.06 -4.88
C GLY A 89 -9.15 -1.41 -4.91
N LYS A 90 -10.16 -1.97 -4.25
CA LYS A 90 -11.46 -1.33 -4.22
C LYS A 90 -12.21 -1.81 -2.99
N PRO A 91 -13.22 -1.03 -2.56
CA PRO A 91 -13.99 -1.38 -1.39
C PRO A 91 -14.64 -2.74 -1.58
N VAL A 92 -14.58 -3.52 -0.58
CA VAL A 92 -15.21 -4.80 -0.60
C VAL A 92 -16.64 -4.67 -0.25
N HIS A 93 -17.29 -4.25 -0.12
CA HIS A 93 -18.53 -4.22 0.18
C HIS A 93 -19.45 -3.91 -0.14
N VAL A 94 -19.52 -3.98 -0.19
CA VAL A 94 -20.15 -3.56 -0.52
C VAL A 94 -21.34 -3.40 -0.27
N ARG A 95 -21.56 -3.58 0.14
CA ARG A 95 -22.36 -3.42 0.39
C ARG A 95 -23.36 -2.98 0.51
N SER A 96 -23.49 -3.14 0.51
CA SER A 96 -24.16 -2.61 0.57
C SER A 96 -25.08 -2.45 1.16
N ARG A 97 -25.12 -2.45 1.63
CA ARG A 97 -25.69 -2.10 2.18
C ARG A 97 -26.51 -1.41 2.25
N GLU A 98 -26.28 -1.40 2.08
CA GLU A 98 -26.75 -0.69 2.11
C GLU A 98 -27.72 -0.42 2.06
N GLY A 99 -27.83 -0.66 1.98
CA GLY A 99 -28.42 -0.38 1.83
C GLY A 99 -28.99 -0.31 1.98
N ASP A 100 -28.57 -0.64 2.11
CA ASP A 100 -28.75 -0.43 2.21
C ASP A 100 -29.20 -0.15 2.21
#